data_8c1ae929735617ef58f127f59807e1d3
#
_entry.id   8c1ae929735617ef58f127f59807e1d3
#
_cell.length_a   1.000
_cell.length_b   1.000
_cell.length_c   1.000
_cell.angle_alpha   90.00
_cell.angle_beta   90.00
_cell.angle_gamma   90.00
#
_symmetry.space_group_name_H-M   'P 1'
#
loop_
_entity.id
_entity.type
_entity.pdbx_description
1 polymer ?
#
loop_
_entity_poly.entity_id
_entity_poly.type
_entity_poly.pdbx_seq_one_letter_code
_entity_poly.pdbx_strand_id
1 'polypeptide(L)'
;EDLIRQGDRPTAAVLVLSGMVGRYHLLSNGRRQYLSFHIIGDMPDAQGLFLEQMDHALCAMGRAVVAFIPHEDIVKSFKVRPQLGVAIWRETLIDAAIFRQAITNNSGRPVHTRMAHLFCELFYRARASGVAGQREYPLPLNLVQLGETLGMAIATVNRTLNQLRT
;
A
#
# COMPACT_ATOMS: atom_id res chain seq x y z
N GLU A 1 -6.14 7.63 -10.73
CA GLU A 1 -5.06 7.81 -11.70
C GLU A 1 -3.90 6.88 -11.38
N ASP A 2 -3.35 6.21 -12.40
CA ASP A 2 -2.19 5.35 -12.22
C ASP A 2 -0.90 6.18 -12.22
N LEU A 3 -0.02 5.90 -11.27
CA LEU A 3 1.28 6.53 -11.10
C LEU A 3 2.37 5.72 -11.81
N ILE A 4 2.30 4.40 -11.70
CA ILE A 4 3.20 3.42 -12.33
C ILE A 4 2.35 2.25 -12.81
N ARG A 5 2.72 1.65 -13.94
CA ARG A 5 2.06 0.46 -14.49
C ARG A 5 2.93 -0.77 -14.30
N GLN A 6 2.30 -1.90 -14.13
CA GLN A 6 2.98 -3.19 -14.17
C GLN A 6 3.68 -3.37 -15.53
N GLY A 7 4.95 -3.78 -15.52
CA GLY A 7 5.79 -3.93 -16.70
C GLY A 7 6.58 -2.68 -17.10
N ASP A 8 6.29 -1.50 -16.51
CA ASP A 8 7.10 -0.30 -16.73
C ASP A 8 8.54 -0.52 -16.26
N ARG A 9 9.49 0.14 -16.91
CA ARG A 9 10.89 0.20 -16.46
C ARG A 9 11.03 1.38 -15.50
N PRO A 10 11.29 1.14 -14.22
CA PRO A 10 11.35 2.21 -13.23
C PRO A 10 12.65 3.00 -13.37
N THR A 11 12.53 4.32 -13.41
CA THR A 11 13.66 5.26 -13.40
C THR A 11 13.67 6.17 -12.17
N ALA A 12 12.57 6.18 -11.45
CA ALA A 12 12.36 6.95 -10.22
C ALA A 12 11.51 6.14 -9.25
N ALA A 13 11.68 6.38 -7.96
CA ALA A 13 10.84 5.83 -6.91
C ALA A 13 9.80 6.85 -6.44
N VAL A 14 8.64 6.39 -6.07
CA VAL A 14 7.54 7.19 -5.52
C VAL A 14 7.71 7.36 -4.02
N LEU A 15 7.69 8.61 -3.55
CA LEU A 15 7.55 8.95 -2.12
C LEU A 15 6.16 9.57 -1.91
N VAL A 16 5.37 9.00 -1.01
CA VAL A 16 4.05 9.54 -0.66
C VAL A 16 4.22 10.73 0.28
N LEU A 17 3.78 11.93 -0.13
CA LEU A 17 3.85 13.16 0.65
C LEU A 17 2.53 13.48 1.38
N SER A 18 1.39 13.07 0.81
CA SER A 18 0.09 13.12 1.48
C SER A 18 -0.93 12.24 0.77
N GLY A 19 -2.02 11.91 1.46
CA GLY A 19 -3.05 11.01 0.94
C GLY A 19 -2.64 9.54 1.02
N MET A 20 -3.14 8.74 0.08
CA MET A 20 -2.91 7.29 0.05
C MET A 20 -2.65 6.82 -1.38
N VAL A 21 -1.73 5.88 -1.53
CA VAL A 21 -1.40 5.18 -2.79
C VAL A 21 -1.70 3.70 -2.60
N GLY A 22 -2.36 3.08 -3.56
CA GLY A 22 -2.64 1.64 -3.61
C GLY A 22 -1.70 0.93 -4.56
N ARG A 23 -1.11 -0.17 -4.12
CA ARG A 23 -0.38 -1.13 -4.96
C ARG A 23 -1.37 -2.21 -5.41
N TYR A 24 -1.38 -2.56 -6.70
CA TYR A 24 -2.33 -3.52 -7.22
C TYR A 24 -1.79 -4.33 -8.40
N HIS A 25 -2.40 -5.49 -8.63
CA HIS A 25 -2.33 -6.23 -9.88
C HIS A 25 -3.62 -6.04 -10.69
N LEU A 26 -3.50 -5.92 -12.00
CA LEU A 26 -4.63 -5.97 -12.91
C LEU A 26 -4.90 -7.44 -13.29
N LEU A 27 -6.06 -7.94 -12.92
CA LEU A 27 -6.47 -9.30 -13.24
C LEU A 27 -6.95 -9.41 -14.69
N SER A 28 -6.96 -10.62 -15.24
CA SER A 28 -7.39 -10.90 -16.63
C SER A 28 -8.83 -10.48 -16.93
N ASN A 29 -9.68 -10.37 -15.91
CA ASN A 29 -11.07 -9.89 -16.03
C ASN A 29 -11.21 -8.37 -15.90
N GLY A 30 -10.10 -7.61 -15.90
CA GLY A 30 -10.07 -6.15 -15.79
C GLY A 30 -10.26 -5.60 -14.38
N ARG A 31 -10.45 -6.46 -13.37
CA ARG A 31 -10.53 -6.02 -11.96
C ARG A 31 -9.14 -5.79 -11.40
N ARG A 32 -9.05 -4.85 -10.46
CA ARG A 32 -7.83 -4.64 -9.66
C ARG A 32 -7.86 -5.56 -8.45
N GLN A 33 -6.73 -6.16 -8.13
CA GLN A 33 -6.48 -6.81 -6.85
C GLN A 33 -5.53 -5.91 -6.07
N TYR A 34 -6.04 -5.19 -5.09
CA TYR A 34 -5.17 -4.38 -4.23
C TYR A 34 -4.36 -5.26 -3.31
N LEU A 35 -3.07 -4.99 -3.24
CA LEU A 35 -2.08 -5.76 -2.50
C LEU A 35 -1.71 -5.09 -1.18
N SER A 36 -1.56 -3.76 -1.20
CA SER A 36 -1.21 -2.95 -0.05
C SER A 36 -1.60 -1.49 -0.27
N PHE A 37 -1.64 -0.73 0.82
CA PHE A 37 -1.86 0.71 0.80
C PHE A 37 -0.69 1.42 1.49
N HIS A 38 -0.30 2.54 0.93
CA HIS A 38 0.86 3.33 1.35
C HIS A 38 0.42 4.75 1.68
N ILE A 39 0.95 5.28 2.77
CA ILE A 39 0.61 6.58 3.32
C ILE A 39 1.85 7.49 3.37
N ILE A 40 1.72 8.68 3.93
CA ILE A 40 2.82 9.64 4.04
C ILE A 40 4.10 9.00 4.60
N GLY A 41 5.20 9.23 3.92
CA GLY A 41 6.53 8.72 4.26
C GLY A 41 6.87 7.37 3.62
N ASP A 42 5.89 6.62 3.10
CA ASP A 42 6.14 5.35 2.44
C ASP A 42 6.74 5.53 1.03
N MET A 43 7.57 4.56 0.63
CA MET A 43 8.10 4.40 -0.73
C MET A 43 7.60 3.06 -1.30
N PRO A 44 6.40 3.02 -1.92
CA PRO A 44 5.73 1.77 -2.31
C PRO A 44 6.47 0.96 -3.37
N ASP A 45 7.40 1.54 -4.08
CA ASP A 45 8.14 0.94 -5.20
C ASP A 45 9.66 0.98 -5.00
N ALA A 46 10.13 1.08 -3.75
CA ALA A 46 11.57 1.15 -3.44
C ALA A 46 12.38 -0.03 -4.02
N GLN A 47 11.75 -1.21 -4.19
CA GLN A 47 12.35 -2.36 -4.86
C GLN A 47 12.62 -2.11 -6.35
N GLY A 48 11.91 -1.19 -7.00
CA GLY A 48 12.14 -0.78 -8.39
C GLY A 48 13.56 -0.26 -8.64
N LEU A 49 14.27 0.16 -7.58
CA LEU A 49 15.68 0.52 -7.65
C LEU A 49 16.57 -0.64 -8.14
N PHE A 50 16.12 -1.89 -7.96
CA PHE A 50 16.89 -3.11 -8.28
C PHE A 50 16.16 -4.04 -9.24
N LEU A 51 14.96 -3.66 -9.72
CA LEU A 51 14.18 -4.44 -10.68
C LEU A 51 14.29 -3.83 -12.08
N GLU A 52 14.36 -4.67 -13.10
CA GLU A 52 14.35 -4.24 -14.49
C GLU A 52 12.94 -3.79 -14.94
N GLN A 53 11.90 -4.36 -14.36
CA GLN A 53 10.51 -4.06 -14.64
C GLN A 53 9.69 -4.12 -13.35
N MET A 54 8.66 -3.27 -13.28
CA MET A 54 7.72 -3.29 -12.16
C MET A 54 6.84 -4.52 -12.21
N ASP A 55 6.80 -5.27 -11.11
CA ASP A 55 5.95 -6.45 -10.93
C ASP A 55 4.49 -6.11 -10.58
N HIS A 56 4.21 -4.85 -10.23
CA HIS A 56 2.89 -4.34 -9.84
C HIS A 56 2.66 -2.93 -10.39
N ALA A 57 1.42 -2.45 -10.26
CA ALA A 57 1.04 -1.08 -10.56
C ALA A 57 0.77 -0.28 -9.28
N LEU A 58 0.90 1.05 -9.36
CA LEU A 58 0.56 2.00 -8.30
C LEU A 58 -0.50 2.98 -8.78
N CYS A 59 -1.48 3.27 -7.94
CA CYS A 59 -2.48 4.30 -8.21
C CYS A 59 -2.80 5.14 -6.97
N ALA A 60 -3.22 6.39 -7.19
CA ALA A 60 -3.75 7.23 -6.14
C ALA A 60 -5.13 6.74 -5.67
N MET A 61 -5.31 6.65 -4.35
CA MET A 61 -6.56 6.32 -3.68
C MET A 61 -7.27 7.62 -3.28
N GLY A 62 -7.99 8.22 -4.22
CA GLY A 62 -8.52 9.57 -4.06
C GLY A 62 -7.46 10.64 -4.32
N ARG A 63 -7.46 11.72 -3.51
CA ARG A 63 -6.46 12.79 -3.61
C ARG A 63 -5.19 12.41 -2.91
N ALA A 64 -4.07 12.37 -3.63
CA ALA A 64 -2.74 12.11 -3.10
C ALA A 64 -1.72 13.06 -3.71
N VAL A 65 -0.65 13.35 -2.96
CA VAL A 65 0.52 14.08 -3.45
C VAL A 65 1.72 13.15 -3.29
N VAL A 66 2.47 13.01 -4.37
CA VAL A 66 3.68 12.16 -4.40
C VAL A 66 4.85 12.93 -4.98
N ALA A 67 6.07 12.54 -4.60
CA ALA A 67 7.29 12.95 -5.26
C ALA A 67 7.90 11.75 -6.01
N PHE A 68 8.39 11.99 -7.23
CA PHE A 68 9.19 11.03 -7.96
C PHE A 68 10.67 11.35 -7.74
N ILE A 69 11.41 10.44 -7.12
CA ILE A 69 12.84 10.59 -6.80
C ILE A 69 13.64 9.75 -7.78
N PRO A 70 14.46 10.35 -8.64
CA PRO A 70 15.30 9.60 -9.60
C PRO A 70 16.14 8.54 -8.89
N HIS A 71 16.19 7.34 -9.44
CA HIS A 71 16.98 6.23 -8.87
C HIS A 71 18.45 6.60 -8.70
N GLU A 72 19.02 7.33 -9.64
CA GLU A 72 20.39 7.80 -9.54
C GLU A 72 20.66 8.69 -8.32
N ASP A 73 19.69 9.52 -7.93
CA ASP A 73 19.83 10.40 -6.76
C ASP A 73 19.69 9.61 -5.45
N ILE A 74 18.84 8.59 -5.43
CA ILE A 74 18.78 7.64 -4.31
C ILE A 74 20.13 6.92 -4.16
N VAL A 75 20.69 6.39 -5.25
CA VAL A 75 21.99 5.72 -5.23
C VAL A 75 23.13 6.66 -4.83
N LYS A 76 23.13 7.90 -5.32
CA LYS A 76 24.10 8.93 -4.88
C LYS A 76 23.97 9.20 -3.38
N SER A 77 22.75 9.24 -2.86
CA SER A 77 22.51 9.47 -1.43
C SER A 77 23.11 8.37 -0.53
N PHE A 78 23.16 7.11 -1.00
CA PHE A 78 23.78 6.00 -0.25
C PHE A 78 25.29 6.19 -0.05
N LYS A 79 25.97 6.84 -1.03
CA LYS A 79 27.39 7.16 -0.90
C LYS A 79 27.69 8.21 0.16
N VAL A 80 26.76 9.16 0.34
CA VAL A 80 26.87 10.26 1.31
C VAL A 80 26.36 9.82 2.70
N ARG A 81 25.28 9.04 2.72
CA ARG A 81 24.61 8.55 3.95
C ARG A 81 24.24 7.09 3.79
N PRO A 82 25.15 6.14 4.03
CA PRO A 82 24.87 4.70 3.88
C PRO A 82 23.67 4.21 4.71
N GLN A 83 23.36 4.89 5.82
CA GLN A 83 22.20 4.58 6.67
C GLN A 83 20.86 4.70 5.93
N LEU A 84 20.77 5.53 4.87
CA LEU A 84 19.56 5.60 4.03
C LEU A 84 19.32 4.29 3.28
N GLY A 85 20.37 3.65 2.78
CA GLY A 85 20.25 2.34 2.15
C GLY A 85 19.74 1.27 3.13
N VAL A 86 20.25 1.30 4.36
CA VAL A 86 19.78 0.41 5.44
C VAL A 86 18.32 0.69 5.78
N ALA A 87 17.92 1.96 5.85
CA ALA A 87 16.53 2.34 6.12
C ALA A 87 15.59 1.85 5.01
N ILE A 88 15.91 2.09 3.74
CA ILE A 88 15.11 1.62 2.60
C ILE A 88 15.03 0.09 2.60
N TRP A 89 16.14 -0.61 2.83
CA TRP A 89 16.13 -2.07 2.97
C TRP A 89 15.22 -2.55 4.09
N ARG A 90 15.27 -1.89 5.24
CA ARG A 90 14.38 -2.21 6.37
C ARG A 90 12.91 -2.01 6.01
N GLU A 91 12.56 -0.94 5.30
CA GLU A 91 11.19 -0.69 4.84
C GLU A 91 10.71 -1.80 3.90
N THR A 92 11.54 -2.28 2.97
CA THR A 92 11.15 -3.41 2.10
C THR A 92 10.93 -4.70 2.90
N LEU A 93 11.67 -4.94 3.98
CA LEU A 93 11.47 -6.10 4.85
C LEU A 93 10.18 -5.98 5.67
N ILE A 94 9.83 -4.79 6.13
CA ILE A 94 8.56 -4.51 6.81
C ILE A 94 7.40 -4.73 5.85
N ASP A 95 7.48 -4.19 4.64
CA ASP A 95 6.48 -4.37 3.58
C ASP A 95 6.28 -5.87 3.26
N ALA A 96 7.37 -6.62 3.11
CA ALA A 96 7.32 -8.06 2.93
C ALA A 96 6.68 -8.81 4.12
N ALA A 97 6.86 -8.33 5.36
CA ALA A 97 6.19 -8.89 6.52
C ALA A 97 4.68 -8.62 6.51
N ILE A 98 4.26 -7.42 6.11
CA ILE A 98 2.86 -7.06 5.90
C ILE A 98 2.22 -7.98 4.84
N PHE A 99 2.90 -8.23 3.71
CA PHE A 99 2.41 -9.16 2.69
C PHE A 99 2.24 -10.59 3.21
N ARG A 100 3.20 -11.13 3.96
CA ARG A 100 3.06 -12.45 4.58
C ARG A 100 1.84 -12.51 5.50
N GLN A 101 1.62 -11.46 6.28
CA GLN A 101 0.45 -11.37 7.15
C GLN A 101 -0.85 -11.24 6.36
N ALA A 102 -0.86 -10.48 5.26
CA ALA A 102 -2.02 -10.34 4.38
C ALA A 102 -2.40 -11.67 3.72
N ILE A 103 -1.42 -12.49 3.30
CA ILE A 103 -1.66 -13.84 2.77
C ILE A 103 -2.37 -14.70 3.82
N THR A 104 -1.82 -14.78 5.04
CA THR A 104 -2.43 -15.54 6.15
C THR A 104 -3.84 -15.02 6.46
N ASN A 105 -4.00 -13.68 6.46
CA ASN A 105 -5.26 -13.03 6.76
C ASN A 105 -6.33 -13.38 5.71
N ASN A 106 -5.99 -13.29 4.43
CA ASN A 106 -6.94 -13.49 3.34
C ASN A 106 -7.26 -14.97 3.05
N SER A 107 -6.37 -15.90 3.38
CA SER A 107 -6.56 -17.34 3.15
C SER A 107 -7.11 -18.11 4.35
N GLY A 108 -6.75 -17.73 5.57
CA GLY A 108 -7.01 -18.53 6.75
C GLY A 108 -8.00 -17.95 7.77
N ARG A 109 -8.46 -16.67 7.60
CA ARG A 109 -9.29 -16.01 8.63
C ARG A 109 -10.72 -15.73 8.16
N PRO A 110 -11.69 -15.69 9.09
CA PRO A 110 -13.06 -15.26 8.80
C PRO A 110 -13.11 -13.83 8.24
N VAL A 111 -14.15 -13.55 7.45
CA VAL A 111 -14.35 -12.29 6.72
C VAL A 111 -14.26 -11.06 7.62
N HIS A 112 -14.93 -11.08 8.77
CA HIS A 112 -14.91 -9.97 9.72
C HIS A 112 -13.51 -9.72 10.29
N THR A 113 -12.76 -10.78 10.58
CA THR A 113 -11.38 -10.70 11.07
C THR A 113 -10.44 -10.10 10.02
N ARG A 114 -10.61 -10.47 8.73
CA ARG A 114 -9.81 -9.91 7.63
C ARG A 114 -9.99 -8.40 7.53
N MET A 115 -11.23 -7.94 7.57
CA MET A 115 -11.57 -6.52 7.46
C MET A 115 -11.09 -5.73 8.68
N ALA A 116 -11.33 -6.23 9.88
CA ALA A 116 -10.86 -5.61 11.12
C ALA A 116 -9.33 -5.48 11.13
N HIS A 117 -8.63 -6.53 10.70
CA HIS A 117 -7.17 -6.52 10.61
C HIS A 117 -6.66 -5.41 9.66
N LEU A 118 -7.24 -5.30 8.45
CA LEU A 118 -6.87 -4.24 7.50
C LEU A 118 -7.05 -2.84 8.12
N PHE A 119 -8.18 -2.61 8.79
CA PHE A 119 -8.44 -1.31 9.42
C PHE A 119 -7.47 -1.01 10.57
N CYS A 120 -7.19 -2.01 11.41
CA CYS A 120 -6.21 -1.86 12.49
C CYS A 120 -4.81 -1.59 11.94
N GLU A 121 -4.36 -2.33 10.92
CA GLU A 121 -3.06 -2.12 10.28
C GLU A 121 -2.93 -0.68 9.79
N LEU A 122 -3.89 -0.23 8.97
CA LEU A 122 -3.86 1.12 8.40
C LEU A 122 -3.95 2.21 9.49
N PHE A 123 -4.77 2.01 10.51
CA PHE A 123 -4.87 2.93 11.63
C PHE A 123 -3.55 3.05 12.42
N TYR A 124 -2.93 1.92 12.76
CA TYR A 124 -1.66 1.93 13.51
C TYR A 124 -0.52 2.56 12.71
N ARG A 125 -0.45 2.30 11.42
CA ARG A 125 0.55 2.92 10.52
C ARG A 125 0.30 4.43 10.40
N ALA A 126 -0.93 4.85 10.18
CA ALA A 126 -1.31 6.27 10.12
C ALA A 126 -1.03 6.99 11.45
N ARG A 127 -1.24 6.32 12.58
CA ARG A 127 -0.91 6.86 13.89
C ARG A 127 0.60 7.00 14.09
N ALA A 128 1.38 5.99 13.70
CA ALA A 128 2.85 6.04 13.77
C ALA A 128 3.44 7.16 12.90
N SER A 129 2.80 7.47 11.75
CA SER A 129 3.18 8.57 10.86
C SER A 129 2.59 9.93 11.27
N GLY A 130 1.86 10.01 12.39
CA GLY A 130 1.31 11.26 12.92
C GLY A 130 0.09 11.83 12.14
N VAL A 131 -0.51 11.05 11.24
CA VAL A 131 -1.65 11.51 10.40
C VAL A 131 -3.01 11.01 10.88
N ALA A 132 -3.05 10.04 11.79
CA ALA A 132 -4.29 9.62 12.43
C ALA A 132 -4.55 10.41 13.71
N GLY A 133 -5.82 10.69 13.99
CA GLY A 133 -6.28 11.18 15.28
C GLY A 133 -6.13 10.12 16.37
N GLN A 134 -6.57 10.44 17.60
CA GLN A 134 -6.45 9.50 18.72
C GLN A 134 -7.26 8.19 18.51
N ARG A 135 -8.40 8.27 17.80
CA ARG A 135 -9.35 7.16 17.63
C ARG A 135 -9.91 7.01 16.22
N GLU A 136 -9.45 7.85 15.28
CA GLU A 136 -9.98 7.88 13.92
C GLU A 136 -8.90 8.16 12.89
N TYR A 137 -9.11 7.60 11.71
CA TYR A 137 -8.34 7.86 10.50
C TYR A 137 -9.29 7.85 9.30
N PRO A 138 -9.35 8.93 8.50
CA PRO A 138 -10.17 8.96 7.29
C PRO A 138 -9.58 7.99 6.25
N LEU A 139 -10.32 6.93 5.95
CA LEU A 139 -9.90 5.90 5.00
C LEU A 139 -10.48 6.19 3.60
N PRO A 140 -9.68 6.57 2.60
CA PRO A 140 -10.16 6.93 1.27
C PRO A 140 -10.44 5.69 0.39
N LEU A 141 -11.08 4.67 0.95
CA LEU A 141 -11.45 3.44 0.27
C LEU A 141 -12.96 3.30 0.16
N ASN A 142 -13.45 3.02 -1.04
CA ASN A 142 -14.85 2.70 -1.24
C ASN A 142 -15.12 1.18 -1.10
N LEU A 143 -16.40 0.78 -1.15
CA LEU A 143 -16.81 -0.62 -0.97
C LEU A 143 -16.23 -1.55 -2.05
N VAL A 144 -16.07 -1.07 -3.28
CA VAL A 144 -15.48 -1.85 -4.38
C VAL A 144 -14.00 -2.13 -4.07
N GLN A 145 -13.26 -1.10 -3.72
CA GLN A 145 -11.83 -1.20 -3.39
C GLN A 145 -11.58 -2.10 -2.17
N LEU A 146 -12.43 -2.01 -1.14
CA LEU A 146 -12.39 -2.94 0.01
C LEU A 146 -12.65 -4.38 -0.43
N GLY A 147 -13.62 -4.59 -1.32
CA GLY A 147 -13.90 -5.90 -1.90
C GLY A 147 -12.72 -6.47 -2.71
N GLU A 148 -12.10 -5.63 -3.52
CA GLU A 148 -10.92 -5.96 -4.33
C GLU A 148 -9.66 -6.21 -3.49
N THR A 149 -9.54 -5.57 -2.32
CA THR A 149 -8.45 -5.81 -1.37
C THR A 149 -8.60 -7.14 -0.64
N LEU A 150 -9.83 -7.43 -0.18
CA LEU A 150 -10.10 -8.54 0.73
C LEU A 150 -10.61 -9.80 0.01
N GLY A 151 -10.75 -9.75 -1.34
CA GLY A 151 -11.30 -10.85 -2.12
C GLY A 151 -12.78 -11.12 -1.80
N MET A 152 -13.59 -10.05 -1.62
CA MET A 152 -15.00 -10.15 -1.20
C MET A 152 -15.94 -9.50 -2.19
N ALA A 153 -17.15 -10.04 -2.31
CA ALA A 153 -18.24 -9.35 -3.00
C ALA A 153 -18.68 -8.11 -2.22
N ILE A 154 -19.14 -7.05 -2.92
CA ILE A 154 -19.57 -5.77 -2.32
C ILE A 154 -20.66 -5.98 -1.24
N ALA A 155 -21.62 -6.88 -1.49
CA ALA A 155 -22.66 -7.21 -0.52
C ALA A 155 -22.08 -7.78 0.79
N THR A 156 -21.02 -8.60 0.70
CA THR A 156 -20.32 -9.15 1.86
C THR A 156 -19.55 -8.04 2.60
N VAL A 157 -18.88 -7.15 1.87
CA VAL A 157 -18.19 -5.98 2.46
C VAL A 157 -19.18 -5.14 3.27
N ASN A 158 -20.32 -4.78 2.67
CA ASN A 158 -21.32 -3.94 3.34
C ASN A 158 -21.89 -4.60 4.61
N ARG A 159 -22.23 -5.89 4.52
CA ARG A 159 -22.71 -6.66 5.69
C ARG A 159 -21.67 -6.70 6.80
N THR A 160 -20.39 -6.95 6.45
CA THR A 160 -19.29 -7.04 7.41
C THR A 160 -19.01 -5.70 8.07
N LEU A 161 -19.05 -4.59 7.31
CA LEU A 161 -18.94 -3.24 7.87
C LEU A 161 -20.02 -2.96 8.91
N ASN A 162 -21.28 -3.34 8.61
CA ASN A 162 -22.36 -3.17 9.56
C ASN A 162 -22.17 -4.00 10.83
N GLN A 163 -21.63 -5.21 10.73
CA GLN A 163 -21.28 -6.04 11.89
C GLN A 163 -20.13 -5.45 12.73
N LEU A 164 -19.19 -4.75 12.13
CA LEU A 164 -18.07 -4.13 12.85
C LEU A 164 -18.44 -2.79 13.52
N ARG A 165 -19.61 -2.20 13.18
CA ARG A 165 -20.12 -0.97 13.79
C ARG A 165 -20.92 -1.19 15.08
N THR A 166 -21.34 -2.42 15.35
CA THR A 166 -22.06 -2.83 16.57
C THR A 166 -21.09 -3.26 17.66
#